data_c347af3de5d4cb0d868ceb6c067efa5d
#
_entry.id   c347af3de5d4cb0d868ceb6c067efa5d
#
_cell.length_a   1.000
_cell.length_b   1.000
_cell.length_c   1.000
_cell.angle_alpha   90.00
_cell.angle_beta   90.00
_cell.angle_gamma   90.00
#
_symmetry.space_group_name_H-M   'P 1'
#
loop_
_entity.id
_entity.type
_entity.pdbx_description
1 polymer ?
#
loop_
_entity_poly.entity_id
_entity_poly.type
_entity_poly.pdbx_seq_one_letter_code
_entity_poly.pdbx_strand_id
1 'polypeptide(L)'
;YNTSVQIGGINEDAEEDNIGPEIQIFLNDESFVSGGITNESPNLIVKLSDNNGINTSSGVGHDIVATIDSDDINSIILNNYYEADVDDYKNGTVNYQLDNLQPGLHSLKIKAWDVYNNSSISEVDFMVFDENEKLVLEKVLNYPNPFIDFTEFWFNHNSSSLLDVKIEIFTISGRLVKTIIGNTNFSGNSNFSREFIWDGRDDFGDKVAKGVYVYRLSVRSELTNKQTSKIEKLVIL
;
A
#
# COMPACT_ATOMS: atom_id res chain seq x y z
N TYR A 1 32.74 32.64 38.21
CA TYR A 1 32.30 31.37 38.82
C TYR A 1 31.09 31.61 39.69
N ASN A 2 29.92 31.06 39.33
CA ASN A 2 28.72 31.13 40.15
C ASN A 2 28.67 29.85 41.02
N THR A 3 28.92 29.96 42.30
CA THR A 3 28.92 28.83 43.24
C THR A 3 27.59 28.67 43.96
N SER A 4 26.56 29.46 43.56
CA SER A 4 25.23 29.42 44.15
C SER A 4 24.24 28.47 43.49
N VAL A 5 24.65 27.80 42.40
CA VAL A 5 23.79 26.82 41.72
C VAL A 5 24.02 25.44 42.33
N GLN A 6 23.04 24.95 43.03
CA GLN A 6 23.02 23.59 43.57
C GLN A 6 22.20 22.74 42.60
N ILE A 7 22.83 21.71 42.06
CA ILE A 7 22.17 20.72 41.21
C ILE A 7 21.90 19.49 42.04
N GLY A 8 20.64 19.10 42.15
CA GLY A 8 20.19 17.92 42.89
C GLY A 8 18.97 18.21 43.74
N GLY A 9 18.36 17.17 44.24
CA GLY A 9 17.12 17.22 45.00
C GLY A 9 16.02 16.43 44.34
N ILE A 10 14.90 16.27 45.02
CA ILE A 10 13.67 15.65 44.50
C ILE A 10 12.71 16.78 44.23
N ASN A 11 12.11 16.77 43.04
CA ASN A 11 10.98 17.62 42.72
C ASN A 11 9.70 16.93 43.18
N GLU A 12 9.18 17.29 44.36
CA GLU A 12 7.96 16.69 44.92
C GLU A 12 6.68 17.10 44.16
N ASP A 13 6.77 18.14 43.33
CA ASP A 13 5.67 18.68 42.51
C ASP A 13 5.82 18.23 41.02
N ALA A 14 6.68 17.27 40.75
CA ALA A 14 6.81 16.74 39.38
C ALA A 14 5.51 16.07 38.94
N GLU A 15 5.00 16.46 37.78
CA GLU A 15 3.86 15.77 37.17
C GLU A 15 4.25 14.30 36.88
N GLU A 16 3.40 13.37 37.30
CA GLU A 16 3.58 11.97 36.95
C GLU A 16 3.18 11.77 35.49
N ASP A 17 4.08 11.20 34.69
CA ASP A 17 3.83 10.75 33.35
C ASP A 17 3.96 9.23 33.28
N ASN A 18 2.90 8.57 32.76
CA ASN A 18 2.83 7.13 32.59
C ASN A 18 2.42 6.77 31.15
N ILE A 19 2.53 7.70 30.21
CA ILE A 19 2.11 7.55 28.83
C ILE A 19 3.35 7.63 27.95
N GLY A 20 3.63 6.59 27.18
CA GLY A 20 4.72 6.61 26.21
C GLY A 20 4.35 7.33 24.91
N PRO A 21 5.33 7.54 24.02
CA PRO A 21 5.15 8.31 22.78
C PRO A 21 4.04 7.79 21.88
N GLU A 22 3.32 8.69 21.21
CA GLU A 22 2.50 8.37 20.05
C GLU A 22 3.42 8.02 18.87
N ILE A 23 3.12 6.91 18.18
CA ILE A 23 3.92 6.38 17.07
C ILE A 23 3.04 6.20 15.86
N GLN A 24 3.36 6.90 14.76
CA GLN A 24 2.71 6.77 13.47
C GLN A 24 3.75 6.25 12.47
N ILE A 25 3.40 5.18 11.74
CA ILE A 25 4.31 4.46 10.83
C ILE A 25 3.79 4.57 9.41
N PHE A 26 4.66 4.97 8.49
CA PHE A 26 4.38 5.08 7.07
C PHE A 26 5.50 4.46 6.24
N LEU A 27 5.17 3.99 5.04
CA LEU A 27 6.13 3.50 4.06
C LEU A 27 6.01 4.33 2.79
N ASN A 28 7.15 4.84 2.30
CA ASN A 28 7.33 5.72 1.16
C ASN A 28 6.73 7.12 1.32
N ASP A 29 5.48 7.25 1.77
CA ASP A 29 4.81 8.52 2.00
C ASP A 29 3.74 8.41 3.11
N GLU A 30 3.24 9.56 3.57
CA GLU A 30 2.28 9.65 4.68
C GLU A 30 0.84 9.21 4.31
N SER A 31 0.58 8.89 3.06
CA SER A 31 -0.71 8.32 2.63
C SER A 31 -0.79 6.80 2.88
N PHE A 32 0.33 6.18 3.23
CA PHE A 32 0.40 4.76 3.54
C PHE A 32 -0.56 4.38 4.69
N VAL A 33 -1.27 3.28 4.51
CA VAL A 33 -2.13 2.66 5.55
C VAL A 33 -1.72 1.21 5.74
N SER A 34 -1.89 0.71 6.97
CA SER A 34 -1.62 -0.71 7.28
C SER A 34 -2.40 -1.65 6.35
N GLY A 35 -1.73 -2.67 5.84
CA GLY A 35 -2.21 -3.55 4.77
C GLY A 35 -1.87 -3.06 3.36
N GLY A 36 -1.21 -1.90 3.24
CA GLY A 36 -0.79 -1.33 1.96
C GLY A 36 0.32 -2.13 1.28
N ILE A 37 0.57 -1.78 0.01
CA ILE A 37 1.57 -2.44 -0.83
C ILE A 37 2.78 -1.52 -0.99
N THR A 38 3.96 -2.10 -0.97
CA THR A 38 5.22 -1.38 -1.14
C THR A 38 6.21 -2.16 -2.02
N ASN A 39 7.33 -1.54 -2.37
CA ASN A 39 8.45 -2.15 -3.08
C ASN A 39 9.41 -2.89 -2.13
N GLU A 40 10.42 -3.56 -2.67
CA GLU A 40 11.44 -4.30 -1.90
C GLU A 40 12.31 -3.41 -0.99
N SER A 41 12.36 -2.13 -1.26
CA SER A 41 13.18 -1.17 -0.53
C SER A 41 12.40 0.12 -0.26
N PRO A 42 11.40 0.08 0.64
CA PRO A 42 10.61 1.27 0.97
C PRO A 42 11.35 2.21 1.93
N ASN A 43 11.07 3.50 1.83
CA ASN A 43 11.47 4.46 2.84
C ASN A 43 10.53 4.36 4.04
N LEU A 44 11.06 4.01 5.20
CA LEU A 44 10.35 4.03 6.47
C LEU A 44 10.31 5.45 7.03
N ILE A 45 9.11 5.94 7.30
CA ILE A 45 8.84 7.21 7.95
C ILE A 45 8.13 6.92 9.26
N VAL A 46 8.71 7.32 10.40
CA VAL A 46 8.08 7.18 11.71
C VAL A 46 7.94 8.55 12.33
N LYS A 47 6.71 8.99 12.57
CA LYS A 47 6.43 10.20 13.34
C LYS A 47 6.26 9.84 14.81
N LEU A 48 6.99 10.53 15.65
CA LEU A 48 6.96 10.38 17.09
C LEU A 48 6.52 11.69 17.75
N SER A 49 5.61 11.59 18.70
CA SER A 49 5.13 12.73 19.47
C SER A 49 4.96 12.37 20.94
N ASP A 50 5.46 13.23 21.83
CA ASP A 50 5.31 13.06 23.27
C ASP A 50 5.31 14.41 24.00
N ASN A 51 4.47 14.57 25.03
CA ASN A 51 4.35 15.83 25.75
C ASN A 51 5.61 16.23 26.53
N ASN A 52 6.41 15.26 26.95
CA ASN A 52 7.62 15.46 27.72
C ASN A 52 8.89 15.33 26.86
N GLY A 53 8.74 14.81 25.64
CA GLY A 53 9.80 14.67 24.65
C GLY A 53 10.26 13.25 24.43
N ILE A 54 10.81 13.02 23.23
CA ILE A 54 11.27 11.71 22.79
C ILE A 54 12.66 11.41 23.35
N ASN A 55 12.86 10.20 23.90
CA ASN A 55 14.17 9.76 24.30
C ASN A 55 14.99 9.35 23.08
N THR A 56 15.97 10.18 22.73
CA THR A 56 16.88 9.96 21.61
C THR A 56 18.24 9.44 22.04
N SER A 57 18.47 9.32 23.37
CA SER A 57 19.73 8.84 23.92
C SER A 57 19.86 7.33 23.68
N SER A 58 20.88 6.94 22.96
CA SER A 58 21.21 5.52 22.83
C SER A 58 21.63 4.95 24.19
N GLY A 59 20.96 3.92 24.62
CA GLY A 59 21.23 3.28 25.91
C GLY A 59 20.65 1.86 25.96
N VAL A 60 21.11 1.07 26.90
CA VAL A 60 20.65 -0.32 27.02
C VAL A 60 19.13 -0.36 27.23
N GLY A 61 18.42 -0.77 26.18
CA GLY A 61 16.99 -1.07 26.23
C GLY A 61 16.04 0.12 26.00
N HIS A 62 16.54 1.33 25.72
CA HIS A 62 15.72 2.53 25.50
C HIS A 62 15.88 3.14 24.10
N ASP A 63 16.34 2.33 23.15
CA ASP A 63 16.48 2.78 21.75
C ASP A 63 15.11 2.85 21.05
N ILE A 64 15.05 3.69 20.02
CA ILE A 64 14.00 3.65 19.01
C ILE A 64 14.34 2.46 18.11
N VAL A 65 13.47 1.43 18.09
CA VAL A 65 13.77 0.17 17.44
C VAL A 65 12.68 -0.20 16.44
N ALA A 66 13.11 -0.60 15.25
CA ALA A 66 12.26 -1.26 14.26
C ALA A 66 12.55 -2.77 14.24
N THR A 67 11.50 -3.58 14.28
CA THR A 67 11.56 -5.03 14.17
C THR A 67 10.66 -5.46 13.01
N ILE A 68 11.22 -6.19 12.04
CA ILE A 68 10.48 -6.73 10.88
C ILE A 68 10.20 -8.20 11.14
N ASP A 69 8.98 -8.66 10.88
CA ASP A 69 8.53 -10.06 10.97
C ASP A 69 8.84 -10.71 12.32
N SER A 70 8.84 -9.91 13.39
CA SER A 70 9.19 -10.36 14.75
C SER A 70 10.62 -10.92 14.89
N ASP A 71 11.53 -10.52 14.00
CA ASP A 71 12.96 -10.86 14.09
C ASP A 71 13.68 -9.91 15.06
N ASP A 72 13.54 -10.17 16.36
CA ASP A 72 14.15 -9.36 17.41
C ASP A 72 15.70 -9.42 17.39
N ILE A 73 16.30 -10.42 16.71
CA ILE A 73 17.76 -10.55 16.63
C ILE A 73 18.35 -9.51 15.65
N ASN A 74 17.65 -9.26 14.55
CA ASN A 74 18.06 -8.32 13.52
C ASN A 74 17.31 -6.99 13.59
N SER A 75 16.90 -6.59 14.79
CA SER A 75 16.23 -5.30 15.02
C SER A 75 17.13 -4.12 14.62
N ILE A 76 16.52 -3.10 14.04
CA ILE A 76 17.20 -1.90 13.52
C ILE A 76 17.10 -0.78 14.57
N ILE A 77 18.24 -0.23 14.99
CA ILE A 77 18.29 0.92 15.88
C ILE A 77 18.15 2.19 15.06
N LEU A 78 17.13 2.99 15.35
CA LEU A 78 16.73 4.16 14.57
C LEU A 78 17.11 5.51 15.20
N ASN A 79 17.73 5.56 16.37
CA ASN A 79 18.08 6.80 17.08
C ASN A 79 18.86 7.78 16.20
N ASN A 80 19.82 7.30 15.40
CA ASN A 80 20.63 8.14 14.51
C ASN A 80 19.89 8.69 13.29
N TYR A 81 18.68 8.23 13.04
CA TYR A 81 17.81 8.64 11.92
C TYR A 81 16.64 9.49 12.37
N TYR A 82 16.56 9.77 13.69
CA TYR A 82 15.56 10.65 14.26
C TYR A 82 16.01 12.12 14.15
N GLU A 83 15.15 12.95 13.65
CA GLU A 83 15.30 14.40 13.59
C GLU A 83 14.10 15.04 14.31
N ALA A 84 14.38 15.84 15.34
CA ALA A 84 13.35 16.62 16.02
C ALA A 84 12.86 17.75 15.11
N ASP A 85 11.61 18.15 15.26
CA ASP A 85 11.05 19.29 14.57
C ASP A 85 11.75 20.59 15.01
N VAL A 86 11.74 21.60 14.15
CA VAL A 86 12.43 22.87 14.44
C VAL A 86 11.81 23.55 15.67
N ASP A 87 12.66 23.82 16.66
CA ASP A 87 12.28 24.41 17.95
C ASP A 87 11.24 23.58 18.75
N ASP A 88 11.11 22.29 18.44
CA ASP A 88 10.17 21.39 19.09
C ASP A 88 10.81 20.04 19.44
N TYR A 89 11.08 19.81 20.74
CA TYR A 89 11.63 18.54 21.23
C TYR A 89 10.58 17.46 21.47
N LYS A 90 9.29 17.81 21.35
CA LYS A 90 8.16 16.90 21.59
C LYS A 90 7.79 16.08 20.37
N ASN A 91 8.11 16.61 19.20
CA ASN A 91 7.79 16.00 17.93
C ASN A 91 9.06 15.80 17.10
N GLY A 92 9.03 14.77 16.27
CA GLY A 92 10.09 14.52 15.31
C GLY A 92 9.83 13.30 14.45
N THR A 93 10.69 13.10 13.48
CA THR A 93 10.52 12.10 12.45
C THR A 93 11.79 11.27 12.29
N VAL A 94 11.60 9.95 12.15
CA VAL A 94 12.63 9.03 11.68
C VAL A 94 12.44 8.84 10.18
N ASN A 95 13.54 8.95 9.42
CA ASN A 95 13.58 8.56 8.02
C ASN A 95 14.66 7.48 7.83
N TYR A 96 14.26 6.30 7.40
CA TYR A 96 15.17 5.16 7.24
C TYR A 96 14.82 4.36 5.99
N GLN A 97 15.82 4.08 5.15
CA GLN A 97 15.65 3.24 3.98
C GLN A 97 15.71 1.76 4.39
N LEU A 98 14.60 1.05 4.25
CA LEU A 98 14.59 -0.40 4.34
C LEU A 98 15.14 -0.99 3.04
N ASP A 99 15.87 -2.08 3.13
CA ASP A 99 16.51 -2.69 1.97
C ASP A 99 16.24 -4.20 1.90
N ASN A 100 16.10 -4.70 0.67
CA ASN A 100 16.07 -6.13 0.34
C ASN A 100 14.98 -6.95 1.07
N LEU A 101 13.81 -6.36 1.27
CA LEU A 101 12.66 -7.10 1.76
C LEU A 101 12.25 -8.16 0.73
N GLN A 102 11.95 -9.35 1.20
CA GLN A 102 11.48 -10.41 0.31
C GLN A 102 10.04 -10.13 -0.13
N PRO A 103 9.64 -10.52 -1.35
CA PRO A 103 8.23 -10.43 -1.75
C PRO A 103 7.33 -11.23 -0.81
N GLY A 104 6.19 -10.65 -0.42
CA GLY A 104 5.22 -11.28 0.46
C GLY A 104 4.68 -10.35 1.54
N LEU A 105 3.97 -10.95 2.49
CA LEU A 105 3.42 -10.23 3.65
C LEU A 105 4.50 -10.04 4.70
N HIS A 106 4.58 -8.84 5.23
CA HIS A 106 5.49 -8.45 6.31
C HIS A 106 4.72 -7.70 7.39
N SER A 107 5.26 -7.75 8.62
CA SER A 107 4.88 -6.86 9.70
C SER A 107 6.08 -6.01 10.13
N LEU A 108 5.83 -4.75 10.48
CA LEU A 108 6.82 -3.83 10.99
C LEU A 108 6.35 -3.28 12.32
N LYS A 109 7.13 -3.53 13.35
CA LYS A 109 6.89 -3.09 14.72
C LYS A 109 7.91 -2.01 15.10
N ILE A 110 7.43 -0.87 15.58
CA ILE A 110 8.27 0.21 16.11
C ILE A 110 8.05 0.32 17.61
N LYS A 111 9.14 0.39 18.36
CA LYS A 111 9.15 0.70 19.80
C LYS A 111 9.92 2.00 20.02
N ALA A 112 9.35 2.91 20.78
CA ALA A 112 10.00 4.16 21.18
C ALA A 112 9.76 4.47 22.66
N TRP A 113 10.59 5.35 23.23
CA TRP A 113 10.56 5.74 24.63
C TRP A 113 10.50 7.27 24.75
N ASP A 114 9.84 7.77 25.79
CA ASP A 114 9.91 9.16 26.22
C ASP A 114 11.10 9.39 27.17
N VAL A 115 11.27 10.62 27.62
CA VAL A 115 12.32 11.01 28.58
C VAL A 115 12.01 10.55 30.02
N TYR A 116 10.77 10.14 30.31
CA TYR A 116 10.33 9.60 31.60
C TYR A 116 10.41 8.07 31.68
N ASN A 117 10.95 7.42 30.63
CA ASN A 117 11.07 5.96 30.48
C ASN A 117 9.74 5.20 30.29
N ASN A 118 8.70 5.86 29.80
CA ASN A 118 7.55 5.16 29.31
C ASN A 118 7.78 4.74 27.85
N SER A 119 7.26 3.59 27.44
CA SER A 119 7.42 3.11 26.07
C SER A 119 6.08 2.83 25.41
N SER A 120 6.04 3.06 24.12
CA SER A 120 4.95 2.64 23.26
C SER A 120 5.44 1.72 22.14
N ILE A 121 4.51 0.93 21.62
CA ILE A 121 4.73 0.05 20.48
C ILE A 121 3.60 0.30 19.49
N SER A 122 3.96 0.45 18.23
CA SER A 122 3.01 0.51 17.10
C SER A 122 3.44 -0.52 16.05
N GLU A 123 2.46 -1.10 15.33
CA GLU A 123 2.71 -2.13 14.34
C GLU A 123 1.84 -1.87 13.09
N VAL A 124 2.42 -2.14 11.93
CA VAL A 124 1.72 -2.10 10.65
C VAL A 124 2.06 -3.34 9.82
N ASP A 125 1.06 -3.85 9.12
CA ASP A 125 1.25 -4.89 8.12
C ASP A 125 1.40 -4.27 6.75
N PHE A 126 2.18 -4.91 5.87
CA PHE A 126 2.34 -4.48 4.49
C PHE A 126 2.70 -5.64 3.58
N MET A 127 2.47 -5.47 2.28
CA MET A 127 2.85 -6.43 1.26
C MET A 127 3.96 -5.87 0.38
N VAL A 128 5.05 -6.61 0.26
CA VAL A 128 6.10 -6.35 -0.73
C VAL A 128 5.75 -7.09 -2.02
N PHE A 129 5.63 -6.35 -3.13
CA PHE A 129 5.36 -6.97 -4.43
C PHE A 129 6.64 -7.43 -5.12
N ASP A 130 6.55 -8.52 -5.91
CA ASP A 130 7.66 -8.98 -6.74
C ASP A 130 7.70 -8.20 -8.06
N GLU A 131 8.70 -7.34 -8.21
CA GLU A 131 8.92 -6.60 -9.46
C GLU A 131 9.17 -7.49 -10.67
N ASN A 132 9.58 -8.74 -10.45
CA ASN A 132 9.87 -9.70 -11.52
C ASN A 132 8.65 -10.54 -11.89
N GLU A 133 7.62 -10.59 -11.05
CA GLU A 133 6.41 -11.35 -11.34
C GLU A 133 5.71 -10.80 -12.59
N LYS A 134 5.41 -11.69 -13.54
CA LYS A 134 4.68 -11.32 -14.75
C LYS A 134 3.22 -11.09 -14.42
N LEU A 135 2.68 -9.95 -14.87
CA LEU A 135 1.24 -9.73 -14.82
C LEU A 135 0.53 -10.74 -15.73
N VAL A 136 -0.34 -11.55 -15.16
CA VAL A 136 -1.07 -12.62 -15.83
C VAL A 136 -2.57 -12.37 -15.73
N LEU A 137 -3.27 -12.53 -16.85
CA LEU A 137 -4.73 -12.59 -16.91
C LEU A 137 -5.18 -14.05 -17.04
N GLU A 138 -6.09 -14.45 -16.18
CA GLU A 138 -6.69 -15.78 -16.20
C GLU A 138 -8.21 -15.69 -16.34
N LYS A 139 -8.82 -16.78 -16.87
CA LYS A 139 -10.28 -16.94 -16.93
C LYS A 139 -11.02 -15.72 -17.47
N VAL A 140 -10.49 -15.07 -18.51
CA VAL A 140 -11.17 -13.98 -19.17
C VAL A 140 -12.40 -14.52 -19.90
N LEU A 141 -13.57 -14.01 -19.56
CA LEU A 141 -14.84 -14.36 -20.20
C LEU A 141 -15.84 -13.21 -20.07
N ASN A 142 -16.90 -13.26 -20.85
CA ASN A 142 -18.06 -12.40 -20.64
C ASN A 142 -19.31 -13.24 -20.34
N TYR A 143 -20.16 -12.76 -19.44
CA TYR A 143 -21.38 -13.46 -19.04
C TYR A 143 -22.56 -12.50 -18.88
N PRO A 144 -23.74 -12.82 -19.42
CA PRO A 144 -24.01 -13.97 -20.30
C PRO A 144 -23.33 -13.85 -21.69
N ASN A 145 -23.05 -15.00 -22.31
CA ASN A 145 -22.57 -15.07 -23.68
C ASN A 145 -23.14 -16.36 -24.32
N PRO A 146 -24.05 -16.29 -25.31
CA PRO A 146 -24.60 -15.09 -25.96
C PRO A 146 -25.46 -14.20 -25.04
N PHE A 147 -25.62 -12.92 -25.41
CA PHE A 147 -26.46 -11.98 -24.67
C PHE A 147 -27.43 -11.21 -25.60
N ILE A 148 -28.47 -10.59 -25.00
CA ILE A 148 -29.48 -9.79 -25.69
C ILE A 148 -29.37 -8.32 -25.30
N ASP A 149 -29.36 -8.04 -23.99
CA ASP A 149 -29.43 -6.66 -23.48
C ASP A 149 -28.10 -6.17 -22.94
N PHE A 150 -27.37 -7.01 -22.18
CA PHE A 150 -26.07 -6.67 -21.63
C PHE A 150 -25.24 -7.90 -21.36
N THR A 151 -23.93 -7.70 -21.20
CA THR A 151 -22.96 -8.69 -20.75
C THR A 151 -21.96 -8.05 -19.78
N GLU A 152 -21.47 -8.81 -18.83
CA GLU A 152 -20.43 -8.40 -17.90
C GLU A 152 -19.11 -9.06 -18.28
N PHE A 153 -17.99 -8.33 -18.21
CA PHE A 153 -16.67 -8.91 -18.45
C PHE A 153 -16.06 -9.36 -17.13
N TRP A 154 -15.69 -10.62 -17.08
CA TRP A 154 -15.14 -11.27 -15.90
C TRP A 154 -13.72 -11.73 -16.18
N PHE A 155 -12.82 -11.49 -15.26
CA PHE A 155 -11.42 -11.95 -15.37
C PHE A 155 -10.77 -12.06 -14.00
N ASN A 156 -9.71 -12.89 -13.91
CA ASN A 156 -8.81 -12.97 -12.76
C ASN A 156 -7.44 -12.45 -13.17
N HIS A 157 -6.71 -11.96 -12.19
CA HIS A 157 -5.32 -11.54 -12.35
C HIS A 157 -4.50 -11.84 -11.08
N ASN A 158 -3.17 -11.86 -11.21
CA ASN A 158 -2.25 -12.11 -10.10
C ASN A 158 -1.71 -10.82 -9.45
N SER A 159 -2.13 -9.65 -9.90
CA SER A 159 -1.64 -8.38 -9.33
C SER A 159 -2.29 -8.10 -7.97
N SER A 160 -1.48 -7.65 -7.03
CA SER A 160 -1.91 -7.11 -5.74
C SER A 160 -2.12 -5.58 -5.79
N SER A 161 -1.76 -4.92 -6.89
CA SER A 161 -1.91 -3.48 -7.10
C SER A 161 -3.12 -3.13 -7.96
N LEU A 162 -3.51 -1.86 -7.90
CA LEU A 162 -4.52 -1.28 -8.80
C LEU A 162 -4.13 -1.53 -10.26
N LEU A 163 -5.11 -1.99 -11.04
CA LEU A 163 -4.97 -2.22 -12.47
C LEU A 163 -5.83 -1.26 -13.25
N ASP A 164 -5.23 -0.58 -14.22
CA ASP A 164 -5.97 0.03 -15.33
C ASP A 164 -6.51 -1.06 -16.23
N VAL A 165 -7.79 -0.99 -16.54
CA VAL A 165 -8.48 -1.96 -17.39
C VAL A 165 -9.00 -1.25 -18.64
N LYS A 166 -8.72 -1.83 -19.81
CA LYS A 166 -9.24 -1.38 -21.10
C LYS A 166 -9.84 -2.56 -21.85
N ILE A 167 -11.11 -2.47 -22.19
CA ILE A 167 -11.83 -3.46 -23.01
C ILE A 167 -12.21 -2.81 -24.33
N GLU A 168 -11.67 -3.34 -25.42
CA GLU A 168 -11.93 -2.88 -26.78
C GLU A 168 -12.70 -3.96 -27.52
N ILE A 169 -13.89 -3.61 -28.04
CA ILE A 169 -14.79 -4.53 -28.74
C ILE A 169 -14.74 -4.23 -30.24
N PHE A 170 -14.53 -5.26 -31.03
CA PHE A 170 -14.35 -5.17 -32.46
C PHE A 170 -15.35 -6.05 -33.22
N THR A 171 -15.70 -5.65 -34.43
CA THR A 171 -16.29 -6.55 -35.43
C THR A 171 -15.26 -7.61 -35.84
N ILE A 172 -15.71 -8.73 -36.43
CA ILE A 172 -14.79 -9.75 -37.00
C ILE A 172 -13.90 -9.19 -38.13
N SER A 173 -14.26 -8.07 -38.75
CA SER A 173 -13.40 -7.38 -39.73
C SER A 173 -12.36 -6.44 -39.08
N GLY A 174 -12.30 -6.36 -37.74
CA GLY A 174 -11.33 -5.55 -37.01
C GLY A 174 -11.73 -4.10 -36.78
N ARG A 175 -12.96 -3.67 -37.13
CA ARG A 175 -13.43 -2.33 -36.83
C ARG A 175 -13.77 -2.20 -35.36
N LEU A 176 -13.20 -1.21 -34.68
CA LEU A 176 -13.53 -0.87 -33.29
C LEU A 176 -14.99 -0.42 -33.19
N VAL A 177 -15.70 -0.94 -32.21
CA VAL A 177 -17.11 -0.70 -31.91
C VAL A 177 -17.29 0.05 -30.61
N LYS A 178 -16.62 -0.41 -29.55
CA LYS A 178 -16.74 0.14 -28.19
C LYS A 178 -15.43 0.06 -27.46
N THR A 179 -15.15 1.11 -26.67
CA THR A 179 -14.07 1.11 -25.69
C THR A 179 -14.65 1.33 -24.29
N ILE A 180 -14.33 0.43 -23.36
CA ILE A 180 -14.67 0.53 -21.92
C ILE A 180 -13.37 0.67 -21.16
N ILE A 181 -13.28 1.70 -20.31
CA ILE A 181 -12.08 2.00 -19.50
C ILE A 181 -12.51 2.09 -18.04
N GLY A 182 -11.69 1.58 -17.16
CA GLY A 182 -11.85 1.68 -15.72
C GLY A 182 -10.63 1.10 -15.01
N ASN A 183 -10.74 0.96 -13.71
CA ASN A 183 -9.71 0.35 -12.89
C ASN A 183 -10.32 -0.67 -11.93
N THR A 184 -9.51 -1.55 -11.39
CA THR A 184 -9.93 -2.56 -10.42
C THR A 184 -8.85 -2.82 -9.38
N ASN A 185 -9.28 -2.97 -8.12
CA ASN A 185 -8.41 -3.26 -6.97
C ASN A 185 -8.46 -4.74 -6.55
N PHE A 186 -9.17 -5.59 -7.25
CA PHE A 186 -9.35 -6.96 -6.79
C PHE A 186 -8.02 -7.71 -6.75
N SER A 187 -7.42 -7.81 -5.56
CA SER A 187 -6.31 -8.73 -5.33
C SER A 187 -6.86 -10.13 -5.09
N GLY A 188 -6.50 -11.05 -5.93
CA GLY A 188 -6.37 -12.45 -5.59
C GLY A 188 -7.56 -13.37 -5.70
N ASN A 189 -7.23 -14.46 -6.10
CA ASN A 189 -7.63 -15.90 -5.97
C ASN A 189 -9.10 -16.34 -5.92
N SER A 190 -10.12 -15.52 -5.72
CA SER A 190 -11.47 -16.06 -5.59
C SER A 190 -12.63 -15.25 -6.20
N ASN A 191 -12.41 -14.02 -6.62
CA ASN A 191 -13.47 -13.20 -7.17
C ASN A 191 -13.11 -12.64 -8.55
N PHE A 192 -14.00 -12.89 -9.53
CA PHE A 192 -13.94 -12.21 -10.82
C PHE A 192 -14.27 -10.73 -10.63
N SER A 193 -13.51 -9.84 -11.25
CA SER A 193 -13.95 -8.48 -11.45
C SER A 193 -15.23 -8.49 -12.30
N ARG A 194 -16.30 -7.86 -11.82
CA ARG A 194 -17.61 -7.79 -12.48
C ARG A 194 -18.05 -6.35 -12.75
N GLU A 195 -17.12 -5.42 -12.69
CA GLU A 195 -17.43 -3.99 -12.72
C GLU A 195 -17.64 -3.47 -14.14
N PHE A 196 -17.25 -4.25 -15.15
CA PHE A 196 -17.27 -3.84 -16.55
C PHE A 196 -18.46 -4.44 -17.27
N ILE A 197 -19.42 -3.57 -17.62
CA ILE A 197 -20.68 -3.95 -18.27
C ILE A 197 -20.75 -3.31 -19.66
N TRP A 198 -21.27 -4.06 -20.63
CA TRP A 198 -21.59 -3.57 -21.96
C TRP A 198 -23.04 -3.87 -22.32
N ASP A 199 -23.77 -2.85 -22.76
CA ASP A 199 -25.19 -2.88 -23.13
C ASP A 199 -25.44 -3.12 -24.64
N GLY A 200 -24.41 -3.50 -25.38
CA GLY A 200 -24.52 -3.73 -26.83
C GLY A 200 -24.64 -2.46 -27.66
N ARG A 201 -24.18 -1.30 -27.14
CA ARG A 201 -24.13 -0.05 -27.88
C ARG A 201 -22.69 0.34 -28.23
N ASP A 202 -22.52 1.01 -29.37
CA ASP A 202 -21.22 1.55 -29.76
C ASP A 202 -20.85 2.82 -28.96
N ASP A 203 -19.73 3.44 -29.30
CA ASP A 203 -19.29 4.69 -28.64
C ASP A 203 -20.18 5.90 -28.95
N PHE A 204 -21.04 5.82 -29.95
CA PHE A 204 -22.00 6.86 -30.31
C PHE A 204 -23.38 6.64 -29.65
N GLY A 205 -23.59 5.49 -28.99
CA GLY A 205 -24.85 5.14 -28.33
C GLY A 205 -25.81 4.33 -29.19
N ASP A 206 -25.45 3.99 -30.43
CA ASP A 206 -26.27 3.21 -31.35
C ASP A 206 -26.16 1.71 -31.00
N LYS A 207 -27.31 0.98 -31.08
CA LYS A 207 -27.31 -0.48 -30.93
C LYS A 207 -26.53 -1.14 -32.05
N VAL A 208 -25.61 -2.01 -31.71
CA VAL A 208 -24.85 -2.78 -32.70
C VAL A 208 -25.68 -3.96 -33.23
N ALA A 209 -25.35 -4.42 -34.41
CA ALA A 209 -26.07 -5.52 -35.06
C ALA A 209 -25.86 -6.84 -34.31
N LYS A 210 -26.85 -7.74 -34.39
CA LYS A 210 -26.72 -9.13 -33.94
C LYS A 210 -25.59 -9.81 -34.71
N GLY A 211 -24.81 -10.60 -33.99
CA GLY A 211 -23.69 -11.31 -34.62
C GLY A 211 -22.55 -11.62 -33.67
N VAL A 212 -21.42 -12.01 -34.27
CA VAL A 212 -20.19 -12.36 -33.55
C VAL A 212 -19.24 -11.17 -33.52
N TYR A 213 -18.70 -10.87 -32.36
CA TYR A 213 -17.70 -9.84 -32.08
C TYR A 213 -16.50 -10.45 -31.39
N VAL A 214 -15.42 -9.69 -31.36
CA VAL A 214 -14.19 -10.06 -30.63
C VAL A 214 -13.90 -8.90 -29.69
N TYR A 215 -13.47 -9.21 -28.47
CA TYR A 215 -13.01 -8.17 -27.57
C TYR A 215 -11.59 -8.46 -27.11
N ARG A 216 -10.82 -7.38 -26.90
CA ARG A 216 -9.52 -7.41 -26.25
C ARG A 216 -9.67 -6.81 -24.86
N LEU A 217 -9.38 -7.59 -23.85
CA LEU A 217 -9.25 -7.12 -22.48
C LEU A 217 -7.76 -6.94 -22.19
N SER A 218 -7.36 -5.71 -21.88
CA SER A 218 -5.99 -5.33 -21.55
C SER A 218 -5.97 -4.80 -20.13
N VAL A 219 -4.98 -5.19 -19.35
CA VAL A 219 -4.72 -4.67 -18.01
C VAL A 219 -3.29 -4.16 -17.91
N ARG A 220 -3.12 -3.08 -17.15
CA ARG A 220 -1.82 -2.48 -16.85
C ARG A 220 -1.75 -2.20 -15.35
N SER A 221 -0.68 -2.65 -14.70
CA SER A 221 -0.39 -2.29 -13.31
C SER A 221 0.16 -0.87 -13.25
N GLU A 222 -0.44 -0.02 -12.44
CA GLU A 222 0.06 1.34 -12.18
C GLU A 222 1.42 1.29 -11.48
N LEU A 223 1.61 0.34 -10.58
CA LEU A 223 2.79 0.20 -9.75
C LEU A 223 4.03 -0.29 -10.54
N THR A 224 3.87 -1.40 -11.29
CA THR A 224 4.97 -2.03 -12.03
C THR A 224 5.07 -1.62 -13.48
N ASN A 225 4.08 -0.87 -13.98
CA ASN A 225 3.94 -0.50 -15.39
C ASN A 225 3.84 -1.69 -16.37
N LYS A 226 3.68 -2.91 -15.82
CA LYS A 226 3.53 -4.12 -16.62
C LYS A 226 2.12 -4.20 -17.21
N GLN A 227 2.03 -4.74 -18.39
CA GLN A 227 0.75 -4.91 -19.09
C GLN A 227 0.61 -6.29 -19.69
N THR A 228 -0.62 -6.76 -19.78
CA THR A 228 -0.98 -7.99 -20.48
C THR A 228 -2.36 -7.86 -21.10
N SER A 229 -2.67 -8.69 -22.08
CA SER A 229 -3.99 -8.69 -22.71
C SER A 229 -4.41 -10.09 -23.16
N LYS A 230 -5.75 -10.30 -23.22
CA LYS A 230 -6.37 -11.46 -23.83
C LYS A 230 -7.45 -11.05 -24.80
N ILE A 231 -7.66 -11.87 -25.81
CA ILE A 231 -8.70 -11.71 -26.83
C ILE A 231 -9.67 -12.87 -26.73
N GLU A 232 -10.96 -12.53 -26.64
CA GLU A 232 -12.04 -13.51 -26.52
C GLU A 232 -13.18 -13.13 -27.47
N LYS A 233 -14.10 -14.07 -27.67
CA LYS A 233 -15.26 -13.94 -28.56
C LYS A 233 -16.54 -13.72 -27.77
N LEU A 234 -17.41 -12.84 -28.24
CA LEU A 234 -18.76 -12.64 -27.71
C LEU A 234 -19.80 -12.68 -28.83
N VAL A 235 -21.04 -12.98 -28.46
CA VAL A 235 -22.16 -13.14 -29.39
C VAL A 235 -23.36 -12.34 -28.92
N ILE A 236 -23.93 -11.54 -29.81
CA ILE A 236 -25.19 -10.78 -29.60
C ILE A 236 -26.33 -11.47 -30.35
N LEU A 237 -27.47 -11.70 -29.67
CA LEU A 237 -28.69 -12.35 -30.20
C LEU A 237 -29.76 -11.32 -30.61
#